data_d419ccaf16ca6f00acb895e9c3e44c9a
#
_entry.id   d419ccaf16ca6f00acb895e9c3e44c9a
#
_cell.length_a   1.000
_cell.length_b   1.000
_cell.length_c   1.000
_cell.angle_alpha   90.00
_cell.angle_beta   90.00
_cell.angle_gamma   90.00
#
_symmetry.space_group_name_H-M   'P 1'
#
loop_
_entity.id
_entity.type
_entity.pdbx_description
1 polymer ?
#
loop_
_entity_poly.entity_id
_entity_poly.type
_entity_poly.pdbx_seq_one_letter_code
_entity_poly.pdbx_strand_id
1 'polypeptide(L)' 'MESKRFIYHEEGELFVGWLEEYPDYRTQGETMDELKKNLQDIYSELTSGQIPCVHKVGELNVA' A
#
# COMPACT_ATOMS: atom_id res chain seq x y z
N MET A 1 11.89 -13.98 7.28
CA MET A 1 10.78 -13.01 7.34
C MET A 1 10.92 -12.01 6.22
N GLU A 2 9.88 -11.81 5.47
CA GLU A 2 9.91 -10.93 4.32
C GLU A 2 9.47 -9.53 4.70
N SER A 3 10.23 -8.53 4.24
CA SER A 3 9.91 -7.13 4.48
C SER A 3 9.42 -6.48 3.21
N LYS A 4 8.41 -5.64 3.33
CA LYS A 4 7.89 -4.84 2.23
C LYS A 4 8.05 -3.38 2.56
N ARG A 5 8.40 -2.58 1.58
CA ARG A 5 8.57 -1.15 1.74
C ARG A 5 7.22 -0.46 1.54
N PHE A 6 7.01 0.59 2.32
CA PHE A 6 5.83 1.42 2.15
C PHE A 6 6.23 2.88 2.18
N ILE A 7 5.41 3.69 1.54
CA ILE A 7 5.63 5.13 1.46
C ILE A 7 4.52 5.77 2.27
N TYR A 8 4.84 6.80 3.02
CA TYR A 8 3.84 7.50 3.81
C TYR A 8 4.15 8.97 3.93
N HIS A 9 3.12 9.72 4.28
CA HIS A 9 3.28 11.13 4.63
C HIS A 9 2.26 11.47 5.72
N GLU A 10 2.47 12.58 6.38
CA GLU A 10 1.54 13.09 7.36
C GLU A 10 0.56 14.04 6.69
N GLU A 11 -0.70 13.91 7.06
CA GLU A 11 -1.75 14.75 6.53
C GLU A 11 -2.67 15.12 7.70
N GLY A 12 -2.50 16.34 8.23
CA GLY A 12 -3.13 16.73 9.47
C GLY A 12 -2.61 15.90 10.62
N GLU A 13 -3.48 15.21 11.33
CA GLU A 13 -3.12 14.33 12.43
C GLU A 13 -3.06 12.87 12.02
N LEU A 14 -3.14 12.60 10.73
CA LEU A 14 -3.15 11.25 10.20
C LEU A 14 -1.89 10.93 9.42
N PHE A 15 -1.52 9.67 9.43
CA PHE A 15 -0.53 9.14 8.52
C PHE A 15 -1.26 8.48 7.36
N VAL A 16 -0.90 8.85 6.15
CA VAL A 16 -1.45 8.26 4.94
C VAL A 16 -0.32 7.52 4.25
N GLY A 17 -0.58 6.31 3.81
CA GLY A 17 0.48 5.53 3.20
C GLY A 17 -0.02 4.45 2.26
N TRP A 18 0.93 3.86 1.56
CA TRP A 18 0.66 2.77 0.62
C TRP A 18 1.89 1.92 0.46
N LEU A 19 1.68 0.69 0.09
CA LEU A 19 2.79 -0.20 -0.23
C LEU A 19 3.44 0.24 -1.53
N GLU A 20 4.76 0.22 -1.57
CA GLU A 20 5.50 0.66 -2.76
C GLU A 20 5.08 -0.12 -4.01
N GLU A 21 4.79 -1.41 -3.86
CA GLU A 21 4.37 -2.27 -4.96
C GLU A 21 2.93 -2.05 -5.40
N TYR A 22 2.11 -1.43 -4.54
CA TYR A 22 0.68 -1.27 -4.80
C TYR A 22 0.25 0.16 -4.49
N PRO A 23 0.70 1.14 -5.28
CA PRO A 23 0.44 2.55 -4.96
C PRO A 23 -1.01 2.98 -5.08
N ASP A 24 -1.85 2.17 -5.70
CA ASP A 24 -3.28 2.49 -5.83
C ASP A 24 -4.09 2.19 -4.58
N TYR A 25 -3.49 1.48 -3.62
CA TYR A 25 -4.19 1.03 -2.42
C TYR A 25 -3.69 1.81 -1.21
N ARG A 26 -4.20 3.01 -1.04
CA ARG A 26 -3.82 3.88 0.06
C ARG A 26 -4.67 3.61 1.28
N THR A 27 -4.05 3.79 2.44
CA THR A 27 -4.75 3.68 3.71
C THR A 27 -4.23 4.75 4.65
N GLN A 28 -4.82 4.82 5.83
CA GLN A 28 -4.44 5.82 6.82
C GLN A 28 -4.49 5.23 8.22
N GLY A 29 -3.86 5.92 9.15
CA GLY A 29 -3.90 5.55 10.56
C GLY A 29 -3.57 6.76 11.41
N GLU A 30 -4.04 6.77 12.64
CA GLU A 30 -3.75 7.84 13.58
C GLU A 30 -2.37 7.71 14.19
N THR A 31 -1.82 6.50 14.16
CA THR A 31 -0.46 6.21 14.61
C THR A 31 0.26 5.41 13.55
N MET A 32 1.59 5.38 13.67
CA MET A 32 2.39 4.57 12.75
C MET A 32 2.04 3.08 12.86
N ASP A 33 1.81 2.60 14.08
CA ASP A 33 1.45 1.20 14.28
C ASP A 33 0.12 0.87 13.62
N GLU A 34 -0.84 1.77 13.71
CA GLU A 34 -2.14 1.59 13.04
C GLU A 34 -1.99 1.58 11.52
N LEU A 35 -1.18 2.50 11.00
CA LEU A 35 -0.90 2.53 9.55
C LEU A 35 -0.29 1.22 9.09
N LYS A 36 0.71 0.73 9.81
CA LYS A 36 1.38 -0.52 9.46
C LYS A 36 0.41 -1.71 9.50
N LYS A 37 -0.46 -1.75 10.49
CA LYS A 37 -1.45 -2.81 10.59
C LYS A 37 -2.39 -2.78 9.39
N ASN A 38 -2.86 -1.60 9.03
CA ASN A 38 -3.77 -1.44 7.89
C ASN A 38 -3.08 -1.82 6.59
N LEU A 39 -1.80 -1.51 6.44
CA LEU A 39 -1.04 -1.91 5.26
C LEU A 39 -0.85 -3.43 5.21
N GLN A 40 -0.63 -4.07 6.35
CA GLN A 40 -0.53 -5.53 6.40
C GLN A 40 -1.83 -6.19 5.97
N ASP A 41 -2.96 -5.63 6.40
CA ASP A 41 -4.27 -6.15 6.00
C ASP A 41 -4.47 -6.04 4.49
N ILE A 42 -4.08 -4.91 3.92
CA ILE A 42 -4.17 -4.71 2.46
C ILE A 42 -3.27 -5.71 1.74
N TYR A 43 -2.04 -5.87 2.20
CA TYR A 43 -1.12 -6.81 1.59
C TYR A 43 -1.66 -8.24 1.62
N SER A 44 -2.23 -8.63 2.74
CA SER A 44 -2.83 -9.94 2.90
C SER A 44 -3.98 -10.16 1.91
N GLU A 45 -4.84 -9.16 1.76
CA GLU A 45 -5.96 -9.25 0.83
C GLU A 45 -5.50 -9.31 -0.64
N LEU A 46 -4.48 -8.51 -0.98
CA LEU A 46 -3.95 -8.49 -2.35
C LEU A 46 -3.30 -9.80 -2.72
N THR A 47 -2.58 -10.42 -1.79
CA THR A 47 -1.88 -11.67 -2.06
C THR A 47 -2.76 -12.89 -1.94
N SER A 48 -3.90 -12.78 -1.26
CA SER A 48 -4.85 -13.89 -1.14
C SER A 48 -5.80 -14.00 -2.34
N GLY A 49 -5.79 -13.00 -3.23
CA GLY A 49 -6.66 -12.98 -4.38
C GLY A 49 -8.08 -12.53 -4.10
N GLN A 50 -8.33 -11.97 -2.92
CA GLN A 50 -9.67 -11.50 -2.55
C GLN A 50 -10.02 -10.16 -3.19
N ILE A 51 -9.03 -9.40 -3.61
CA ILE A 51 -9.26 -8.14 -4.30
C ILE A 51 -9.14 -8.42 -5.80
N PRO A 52 -10.22 -8.25 -6.56
CA PRO A 52 -10.14 -8.41 -8.00
C PRO A 52 -9.43 -7.22 -8.64
N CYS A 53 -8.91 -7.40 -9.83
CA CYS A 53 -8.31 -6.33 -10.62
C CYS A 53 -7.10 -5.68 -9.96
N VAL A 54 -6.16 -6.50 -9.49
CA VAL A 54 -4.87 -6.00 -9.02
C VAL A 54 -4.12 -5.42 -10.21
N HIS A 55 -3.68 -4.17 -10.06
CA HIS A 55 -2.97 -3.48 -11.12
C HIS A 55 -1.57 -4.02 -11.29
N LYS A 56 -1.12 -4.07 -12.50
CA LYS A 56 0.23 -4.51 -12.83
C LYS A 56 0.97 -3.36 -13.49
N VAL A 57 2.29 -3.36 -13.34
CA VAL A 57 3.13 -2.36 -13.96
C VAL A 57 3.59 -2.85 -15.32
N GLY A 58 3.33 -2.04 -16.33
CA GLY A 58 3.84 -2.29 -17.66
C GLY A 58 4.78 -1.17 -18.06
N GLU A 59 5.54 -1.36 -19.10
CA GLU A 59 6.41 -0.33 -19.65
C GLU A 59 5.94 0.04 -21.05
N LEU A 60 5.96 1.34 -21.32
CA LEU A 60 5.59 1.88 -22.62
C LEU A 60 6.76 2.67 -23.17
N ASN A 61 7.20 2.32 -24.37
CA ASN A 61 8.24 3.09 -25.04
C ASN A 61 7.60 4.28 -25.72
N VAL A 62 8.07 5.46 -25.35
CA VAL A 62 7.63 6.70 -25.96
C VAL A 62 8.86 7.37 -26.57
N ALA A 63 8.91 7.41 -27.86
CA ALA A 63 10.08 7.93 -28.59
C ALA A 63 9.78 9.31 -29.13
#